data_1ea5b480cf8f2a692ea0ccc947a2c253
#
_entry.id   1ea5b480cf8f2a692ea0ccc947a2c253
#
_cell.length_a   1.000
_cell.length_b   1.000
_cell.length_c   1.000
_cell.angle_alpha   90.00
_cell.angle_beta   90.00
_cell.angle_gamma   90.00
#
_symmetry.space_group_name_H-M   'P 1'
#
loop_
_entity.id
_entity.type
_entity.pdbx_description
1 polymer ?
#
loop_
_entity_poly.entity_id
_entity_poly.type
_entity_poly.pdbx_seq_one_letter_code
_entity_poly.pdbx_strand_id
1 'polypeptide(L)'
;LVPAFLHLLIYVGFLVINLEVLEFVLDGILGTHRLFAPLLGGLYTVAINVFEFLAVAVLVSCVAFLVRRNVMKVERFTKPELKGWAALDANLILVIEIILMFAILTMNATDQILAGRGDAHYLVLGPLFFSSLLQPLFEGLSSGTLVAVERFAWWFHIAGILAFAVYVTYSKHLHIFLAFPNTWYSNLKPKGEMP
;
A
#
# COMPACT_ATOMS: atom_id res chain seq x y z
N LEU A 1 3.87 1.48 23.14
CA LEU A 1 3.27 2.55 22.32
C LEU A 1 3.74 2.52 20.86
N VAL A 2 5.07 2.49 20.57
CA VAL A 2 5.60 2.54 19.19
C VAL A 2 5.03 1.45 18.28
N PRO A 3 5.03 0.14 18.63
CA PRO A 3 4.46 -0.88 17.76
C PRO A 3 2.95 -0.73 17.49
N ALA A 4 2.21 -0.23 18.47
CA ALA A 4 0.78 0.02 18.30
C ALA A 4 0.54 1.18 17.33
N PHE A 5 1.34 2.23 17.41
CA PHE A 5 1.27 3.36 16.48
C PHE A 5 1.63 2.93 15.04
N LEU A 6 2.71 2.18 14.86
CA LEU A 6 3.08 1.65 13.54
C LEU A 6 1.99 0.75 12.94
N HIS A 7 1.36 -0.08 13.79
CA HIS A 7 0.25 -0.91 13.34
C HIS A 7 -0.98 -0.07 12.97
N LEU A 8 -1.26 1.02 13.68
CA LEU A 8 -2.32 1.95 13.35
C LEU A 8 -2.07 2.62 11.98
N LEU A 9 -0.82 3.01 11.69
CA LEU A 9 -0.46 3.58 10.39
C LEU A 9 -0.71 2.60 9.25
N ILE A 10 -0.36 1.32 9.42
CA ILE A 10 -0.67 0.28 8.42
C ILE A 10 -2.17 0.13 8.24
N TYR A 11 -2.93 0.10 9.33
CA TYR A 11 -4.38 -0.08 9.28
C TYR A 11 -5.08 1.10 8.59
N VAL A 12 -4.76 2.33 8.99
CA VAL A 12 -5.31 3.54 8.36
C VAL A 12 -4.86 3.63 6.90
N GLY A 13 -3.58 3.36 6.63
CA GLY A 13 -3.04 3.32 5.27
C GLY A 13 -3.80 2.32 4.40
N PHE A 14 -3.98 1.11 4.87
CA PHE A 14 -4.76 0.09 4.16
C PHE A 14 -6.16 0.58 3.80
N LEU A 15 -6.91 1.17 4.74
CA LEU A 15 -8.27 1.63 4.47
C LEU A 15 -8.31 2.80 3.50
N VAL A 16 -7.42 3.78 3.65
CA VAL A 16 -7.47 5.03 2.88
C VAL A 16 -6.88 4.84 1.48
N ILE A 17 -5.75 4.13 1.35
CA ILE A 17 -5.13 3.88 0.03
C ILE A 17 -6.03 3.00 -0.85
N ASN A 18 -6.83 2.10 -0.27
CA ASN A 18 -7.79 1.32 -1.04
C ASN A 18 -8.88 2.16 -1.75
N LEU A 19 -9.07 3.42 -1.39
CA LEU A 19 -9.91 4.34 -2.17
C LEU A 19 -9.31 4.63 -3.55
N GLU A 20 -7.98 4.72 -3.65
CA GLU A 20 -7.27 4.88 -4.92
C GLU A 20 -7.40 3.63 -5.81
N VAL A 21 -7.46 2.44 -5.20
CA VAL A 21 -7.70 1.18 -5.93
C VAL A 21 -9.02 1.20 -6.70
N LEU A 22 -10.05 1.88 -6.18
CA LEU A 22 -11.30 2.05 -6.89
C LEU A 22 -11.09 2.82 -8.21
N GLU A 23 -10.27 3.87 -8.20
CA GLU A 23 -9.93 4.60 -9.41
C GLU A 23 -9.17 3.70 -10.41
N PHE A 24 -8.19 2.92 -9.95
CA PHE A 24 -7.47 1.99 -10.81
C PHE A 24 -8.38 0.95 -11.49
N VAL A 25 -9.35 0.42 -10.76
CA VAL A 25 -10.32 -0.52 -11.33
C VAL A 25 -11.18 0.17 -12.40
N LEU A 26 -11.66 1.39 -12.13
CA LEU A 26 -12.45 2.15 -13.08
C LEU A 26 -11.62 2.55 -14.31
N ASP A 27 -10.39 3.01 -14.12
CA ASP A 27 -9.46 3.34 -15.21
C ASP A 27 -9.19 2.12 -16.09
N GLY A 28 -8.98 0.94 -15.48
CA GLY A 28 -8.77 -0.29 -16.21
C GLY A 28 -9.97 -0.76 -17.03
N ILE A 29 -11.19 -0.56 -16.53
CA ILE A 29 -12.44 -0.94 -17.23
C ILE A 29 -12.77 0.05 -18.34
N LEU A 30 -12.61 1.35 -18.07
CA LEU A 30 -13.01 2.44 -18.97
C LEU A 30 -11.91 2.81 -19.97
N GLY A 31 -10.67 2.33 -19.77
CA GLY A 31 -9.52 2.74 -20.58
C GLY A 31 -9.10 4.18 -20.37
N THR A 32 -9.41 4.73 -19.19
CA THR A 32 -9.04 6.09 -18.79
C THR A 32 -7.72 6.11 -18.03
N HIS A 33 -7.23 7.29 -17.71
CA HIS A 33 -6.07 7.49 -16.84
C HIS A 33 -6.39 8.63 -15.88
N ARG A 34 -6.39 8.33 -14.57
CA ARG A 34 -6.72 9.25 -13.50
C ARG A 34 -8.11 9.89 -13.68
N LEU A 35 -9.12 9.03 -13.73
CA LEU A 35 -10.52 9.38 -14.00
C LEU A 35 -11.04 10.53 -13.13
N PHE A 36 -10.65 10.58 -11.85
CA PHE A 36 -11.13 11.59 -10.92
C PHE A 36 -10.34 12.91 -10.96
N ALA A 37 -9.18 12.96 -11.62
CA ALA A 37 -8.35 14.16 -11.67
C ALA A 37 -9.06 15.37 -12.29
N PRO A 38 -9.75 15.26 -13.45
CA PRO A 38 -10.48 16.38 -14.03
C PRO A 38 -11.67 16.85 -13.16
N LEU A 39 -12.28 15.92 -12.41
CA LEU A 39 -13.44 16.20 -11.57
C LEU A 39 -13.04 16.94 -10.28
N LEU A 40 -11.94 16.53 -9.65
CA LEU A 40 -11.50 17.03 -8.35
C LEU A 40 -10.50 18.19 -8.46
N GLY A 41 -9.86 18.37 -9.61
CA GLY A 41 -8.87 19.43 -9.81
C GLY A 41 -7.76 19.43 -8.77
N GLY A 42 -7.50 20.56 -8.12
CA GLY A 42 -6.45 20.67 -7.10
C GLY A 42 -6.64 19.76 -5.87
N LEU A 43 -7.87 19.38 -5.54
CA LEU A 43 -8.15 18.43 -4.46
C LEU A 43 -7.61 17.03 -4.79
N TYR A 44 -7.55 16.68 -6.08
CA TYR A 44 -6.96 15.41 -6.52
C TYR A 44 -5.47 15.34 -6.16
N THR A 45 -4.71 16.40 -6.43
CA THR A 45 -3.29 16.46 -6.03
C THR A 45 -3.10 16.31 -4.52
N VAL A 46 -3.98 16.93 -3.73
CA VAL A 46 -3.94 16.77 -2.27
C VAL A 46 -4.23 15.32 -1.87
N ALA A 47 -5.23 14.68 -2.49
CA ALA A 47 -5.57 13.28 -2.21
C ALA A 47 -4.39 12.34 -2.54
N ILE A 48 -3.78 12.49 -3.72
CA ILE A 48 -2.60 11.67 -4.10
C ILE A 48 -1.44 11.89 -3.13
N ASN A 49 -1.17 13.12 -2.69
CA ASN A 49 -0.13 13.37 -1.69
C ASN A 49 -0.44 12.71 -0.33
N VAL A 50 -1.71 12.66 0.07
CA VAL A 50 -2.13 11.91 1.28
C VAL A 50 -1.90 10.42 1.08
N PHE A 51 -2.23 9.86 -0.08
CA PHE A 51 -1.98 8.45 -0.38
C PHE A 51 -0.48 8.13 -0.39
N GLU A 52 0.34 8.97 -1.01
CA GLU A 52 1.81 8.81 -0.97
C GLU A 52 2.38 8.86 0.46
N PHE A 53 1.90 9.81 1.27
CA PHE A 53 2.31 9.90 2.67
C PHE A 53 1.97 8.61 3.42
N LEU A 54 0.77 8.09 3.25
CA LEU A 54 0.34 6.84 3.86
C LEU A 54 1.11 5.64 3.30
N ALA A 55 1.38 5.60 1.99
CA ALA A 55 2.18 4.55 1.37
C ALA A 55 3.59 4.47 1.97
N VAL A 56 4.25 5.62 2.14
CA VAL A 56 5.56 5.69 2.80
C VAL A 56 5.46 5.33 4.28
N ALA A 57 4.42 5.75 4.99
CA ALA A 57 4.19 5.39 6.39
C ALA A 57 3.99 3.87 6.55
N VAL A 58 3.22 3.23 5.66
CA VAL A 58 3.04 1.77 5.60
C VAL A 58 4.37 1.08 5.31
N LEU A 59 5.10 1.53 4.30
CA LEU A 59 6.41 0.99 3.92
C LEU A 59 7.38 1.00 5.10
N VAL A 60 7.56 2.15 5.75
CA VAL A 60 8.44 2.30 6.93
C VAL A 60 7.98 1.39 8.07
N SER A 61 6.68 1.30 8.31
CA SER A 61 6.11 0.45 9.35
C SER A 61 6.37 -1.04 9.07
N CYS A 62 6.19 -1.48 7.83
CA CYS A 62 6.44 -2.86 7.41
C CYS A 62 7.92 -3.23 7.53
N VAL A 63 8.82 -2.33 7.10
CA VAL A 63 10.27 -2.51 7.28
C VAL A 63 10.63 -2.61 8.77
N ALA A 64 10.08 -1.71 9.60
CA ALA A 64 10.31 -1.74 11.04
C ALA A 64 9.83 -3.06 11.66
N PHE A 65 8.70 -3.60 11.24
CA PHE A 65 8.21 -4.90 11.72
C PHE A 65 9.05 -6.07 11.23
N LEU A 66 9.53 -6.04 9.98
CA LEU A 66 10.48 -7.06 9.48
C LEU A 66 11.77 -7.06 10.29
N VAL A 67 12.36 -5.88 10.55
CA VAL A 67 13.57 -5.74 11.37
C VAL A 67 13.32 -6.25 12.79
N ARG A 68 12.22 -5.85 13.43
CA ARG A 68 11.88 -6.32 14.77
C ARG A 68 11.70 -7.82 14.84
N ARG A 69 11.16 -8.45 13.79
CA ARG A 69 10.88 -9.87 13.74
C ARG A 69 12.13 -10.70 13.44
N ASN A 70 12.90 -10.31 12.43
CA ASN A 70 13.96 -11.15 11.88
C ASN A 70 15.36 -10.77 12.39
N VAL A 71 15.60 -9.48 12.66
CA VAL A 71 16.91 -8.98 13.12
C VAL A 71 16.93 -8.90 14.65
N MET A 72 15.99 -8.18 15.25
CA MET A 72 15.95 -8.00 16.71
C MET A 72 15.45 -9.26 17.44
N LYS A 73 14.77 -10.17 16.75
CA LYS A 73 14.26 -11.46 17.28
C LYS A 73 13.55 -11.29 18.62
N VAL A 74 12.63 -10.33 18.69
CA VAL A 74 11.88 -10.04 19.92
C VAL A 74 11.26 -11.34 20.43
N GLU A 75 11.46 -11.67 21.70
CA GLU A 75 11.13 -12.94 22.35
C GLU A 75 9.72 -13.46 22.06
N ARG A 76 8.72 -12.55 22.04
CA ARG A 76 7.33 -12.91 21.73
C ARG A 76 7.14 -13.54 20.34
N PHE A 77 8.07 -13.33 19.38
CA PHE A 77 8.00 -13.89 18.03
C PHE A 77 8.82 -15.17 17.84
N THR A 78 9.59 -15.58 18.86
CA THR A 78 10.45 -16.75 18.78
C THR A 78 9.82 -18.01 19.39
N LYS A 79 8.59 -17.89 19.91
CA LYS A 79 7.84 -19.00 20.50
C LYS A 79 7.59 -20.12 19.49
N PRO A 80 7.56 -21.40 19.93
CA PRO A 80 7.36 -22.55 19.05
C PRO A 80 6.13 -22.45 18.16
N GLU A 81 5.02 -21.93 18.67
CA GLU A 81 3.74 -21.78 17.97
C GLU A 81 3.79 -20.79 16.80
N LEU A 82 4.77 -19.88 16.80
CA LEU A 82 4.96 -18.86 15.79
C LEU A 82 6.06 -19.22 14.77
N LYS A 83 6.57 -20.45 14.81
CA LYS A 83 7.56 -20.96 13.84
C LYS A 83 6.87 -21.55 12.59
N GLY A 84 7.68 -21.89 11.58
CA GLY A 84 7.19 -22.51 10.36
C GLY A 84 6.28 -21.58 9.55
N TRP A 85 5.13 -22.09 9.13
CA TRP A 85 4.19 -21.36 8.28
C TRP A 85 3.74 -20.02 8.89
N ALA A 86 3.46 -19.97 10.19
CA ALA A 86 3.04 -18.74 10.85
C ALA A 86 4.08 -17.62 10.80
N ALA A 87 5.37 -17.97 10.81
CA ALA A 87 6.47 -17.03 10.62
C ALA A 87 6.57 -16.56 9.17
N LEU A 88 6.48 -17.51 8.23
CA LEU A 88 6.56 -17.24 6.80
C LEU A 88 5.42 -16.35 6.34
N ASP A 89 4.19 -16.69 6.71
CA ASP A 89 2.97 -15.91 6.41
C ASP A 89 3.11 -14.44 6.87
N ALA A 90 3.57 -14.21 8.11
CA ALA A 90 3.77 -12.85 8.60
C ALA A 90 4.85 -12.07 7.85
N ASN A 91 5.93 -12.72 7.45
CA ASN A 91 6.97 -12.07 6.67
C ASN A 91 6.50 -11.81 5.24
N LEU A 92 5.77 -12.74 4.65
CA LEU A 92 5.24 -12.63 3.29
C LEU A 92 4.27 -11.45 3.17
N ILE A 93 3.35 -11.28 4.12
CA ILE A 93 2.45 -10.12 4.19
C ILE A 93 3.26 -8.82 4.14
N LEU A 94 4.25 -8.67 5.05
CA LEU A 94 5.03 -7.45 5.14
C LEU A 94 5.86 -7.18 3.87
N VAL A 95 6.39 -8.22 3.24
CA VAL A 95 7.15 -8.09 1.99
C VAL A 95 6.24 -7.71 0.83
N ILE A 96 5.06 -8.32 0.71
CA ILE A 96 4.08 -7.96 -0.33
C ILE A 96 3.70 -6.49 -0.19
N GLU A 97 3.36 -6.03 1.00
CA GLU A 97 3.01 -4.63 1.27
C GLU A 97 4.14 -3.67 0.86
N ILE A 98 5.40 -3.97 1.22
CA ILE A 98 6.55 -3.16 0.82
C ILE A 98 6.65 -3.05 -0.70
N ILE A 99 6.52 -4.17 -1.40
CA ILE A 99 6.63 -4.22 -2.86
C ILE A 99 5.49 -3.43 -3.51
N LEU A 100 4.27 -3.56 -3.01
CA LEU A 100 3.11 -2.81 -3.52
C LEU A 100 3.25 -1.30 -3.29
N MET A 101 3.77 -0.88 -2.14
CA MET A 101 4.04 0.55 -1.89
C MET A 101 5.12 1.11 -2.81
N PHE A 102 6.18 0.33 -3.10
CA PHE A 102 7.16 0.74 -4.10
C PHE A 102 6.59 0.81 -5.50
N ALA A 103 5.70 -0.09 -5.88
CA ALA A 103 5.08 -0.09 -7.19
C ALA A 103 4.26 1.19 -7.43
N ILE A 104 3.42 1.61 -6.48
CA ILE A 104 2.61 2.83 -6.61
C ILE A 104 3.48 4.09 -6.63
N LEU A 105 4.51 4.18 -5.79
CA LEU A 105 5.43 5.32 -5.81
C LEU A 105 6.24 5.40 -7.12
N THR A 106 6.63 4.26 -7.67
CA THR A 106 7.32 4.18 -8.98
C THR A 106 6.39 4.61 -10.11
N MET A 107 5.14 4.14 -10.10
CA MET A 107 4.12 4.56 -11.05
C MET A 107 3.92 6.08 -11.03
N ASN A 108 3.70 6.67 -9.86
CA ASN A 108 3.53 8.11 -9.72
C ASN A 108 4.76 8.90 -10.19
N ALA A 109 5.97 8.43 -9.88
CA ALA A 109 7.21 9.08 -10.29
C ALA A 109 7.36 9.10 -11.82
N THR A 110 7.15 7.97 -12.49
CA THR A 110 7.28 7.83 -13.94
C THR A 110 6.16 8.54 -14.69
N ASP A 111 4.94 8.49 -14.17
CA ASP A 111 3.77 9.23 -14.66
C ASP A 111 4.07 10.74 -14.71
N GLN A 112 4.56 11.33 -13.63
CA GLN A 112 4.86 12.76 -13.58
C GLN A 112 6.02 13.17 -14.49
N ILE A 113 7.02 12.30 -14.72
CA ILE A 113 8.07 12.56 -15.71
C ILE A 113 7.48 12.58 -17.11
N LEU A 114 6.61 11.62 -17.47
CA LEU A 114 5.96 11.55 -18.77
C LEU A 114 5.04 12.75 -19.00
N ALA A 115 4.24 13.13 -18.02
CA ALA A 115 3.41 14.33 -18.04
C ALA A 115 4.26 15.59 -18.27
N GLY A 116 5.38 15.72 -17.57
CA GLY A 116 6.33 16.84 -17.71
C GLY A 116 7.02 16.88 -19.07
N ARG A 117 7.11 15.77 -19.79
CA ARG A 117 7.62 15.67 -21.17
C ARG A 117 6.56 16.00 -22.22
N GLY A 118 5.32 16.26 -21.83
CA GLY A 118 4.23 16.63 -22.72
C GLY A 118 3.54 15.43 -23.39
N ASP A 119 3.64 14.23 -22.83
CA ASP A 119 2.86 13.09 -23.29
C ASP A 119 1.38 13.31 -22.95
N ALA A 120 0.52 13.33 -23.97
CA ALA A 120 -0.90 13.70 -23.85
C ALA A 120 -1.74 12.69 -23.02
N HIS A 121 -1.22 11.48 -22.81
CA HIS A 121 -1.90 10.47 -22.01
C HIS A 121 -1.79 10.76 -20.51
N TYR A 122 -0.73 11.43 -20.08
CA TYR A 122 -0.43 11.67 -18.67
C TYR A 122 -0.77 13.09 -18.24
N LEU A 123 -1.43 13.21 -17.10
CA LEU A 123 -1.88 14.50 -16.59
C LEU A 123 -0.81 15.13 -15.69
N VAL A 124 -0.52 16.41 -15.93
CA VAL A 124 0.32 17.19 -15.03
C VAL A 124 -0.46 17.44 -13.73
N LEU A 125 -0.14 16.69 -12.70
CA LEU A 125 -0.59 16.98 -11.34
C LEU A 125 0.29 18.06 -10.72
N GLY A 126 -0.13 18.65 -9.62
CA GLY A 126 0.76 19.47 -8.80
C GLY A 126 1.93 18.65 -8.22
N PRO A 127 2.80 19.26 -7.41
CA PRO A 127 3.96 18.58 -6.87
C PRO A 127 3.55 17.38 -6.00
N LEU A 128 4.13 16.22 -6.28
CA LEU A 128 4.01 15.02 -5.48
C LEU A 128 5.27 14.87 -4.61
N PHE A 129 5.10 14.78 -3.28
CA PHE A 129 6.23 14.94 -2.37
C PHE A 129 7.16 13.74 -2.35
N PHE A 130 6.64 12.53 -2.33
CA PHE A 130 7.47 11.33 -2.15
C PHE A 130 7.90 10.70 -3.47
N SER A 131 7.02 10.59 -4.45
CA SER A 131 7.39 10.07 -5.77
C SER A 131 8.38 10.98 -6.48
N SER A 132 8.37 12.30 -6.23
CA SER A 132 9.37 13.22 -6.77
C SER A 132 10.80 12.87 -6.34
N LEU A 133 10.99 12.27 -5.17
CA LEU A 133 12.30 11.79 -4.70
C LEU A 133 12.83 10.61 -5.52
N LEU A 134 11.94 9.87 -6.19
CA LEU A 134 12.30 8.76 -7.06
C LEU A 134 12.56 9.21 -8.51
N GLN A 135 12.06 10.37 -8.94
CA GLN A 135 12.21 10.85 -10.31
C GLN A 135 13.65 10.85 -10.83
N PRO A 136 14.67 11.29 -10.06
CA PRO A 136 16.05 11.29 -10.53
C PRO A 136 16.57 9.92 -10.95
N LEU A 137 15.98 8.83 -10.42
CA LEU A 137 16.35 7.46 -10.82
C LEU A 137 15.86 7.11 -12.23
N PHE A 138 14.83 7.79 -12.70
CA PHE A 138 14.14 7.48 -13.95
C PHE A 138 14.32 8.55 -15.05
N GLU A 139 14.73 9.76 -14.71
CA GLU A 139 14.86 10.90 -15.64
C GLU A 139 15.76 10.61 -16.86
N GLY A 140 16.80 9.78 -16.67
CA GLY A 140 17.71 9.38 -17.73
C GLY A 140 17.13 8.37 -18.73
N LEU A 141 15.95 7.83 -18.49
CA LEU A 141 15.34 6.82 -19.33
C LEU A 141 14.60 7.44 -20.51
N SER A 142 14.53 6.71 -21.64
CA SER A 142 13.70 7.11 -22.78
C SER A 142 12.21 7.12 -22.43
N SER A 143 11.41 7.93 -23.11
CA SER A 143 9.96 7.97 -22.87
C SER A 143 9.29 6.62 -23.10
N GLY A 144 9.73 5.83 -24.07
CA GLY A 144 9.22 4.47 -24.27
C GLY A 144 9.53 3.53 -23.10
N THR A 145 10.72 3.65 -22.51
CA THR A 145 11.09 2.87 -21.31
C THR A 145 10.26 3.32 -20.11
N LEU A 146 10.05 4.64 -19.94
CA LEU A 146 9.24 5.17 -18.87
C LEU A 146 7.78 4.68 -18.95
N VAL A 147 7.18 4.69 -20.13
CA VAL A 147 5.84 4.12 -20.37
C VAL A 147 5.81 2.64 -19.98
N ALA A 148 6.83 1.87 -20.37
CA ALA A 148 6.90 0.44 -20.02
C ALA A 148 7.00 0.23 -18.50
N VAL A 149 7.82 1.03 -17.79
CA VAL A 149 7.96 0.97 -16.32
C VAL A 149 6.66 1.37 -15.64
N GLU A 150 6.04 2.46 -16.08
CA GLU A 150 4.78 2.95 -15.53
C GLU A 150 3.66 1.91 -15.71
N ARG A 151 3.46 1.38 -16.94
CA ARG A 151 2.45 0.33 -17.20
C ARG A 151 2.73 -0.95 -16.42
N PHE A 152 4.00 -1.35 -16.32
CA PHE A 152 4.37 -2.49 -15.51
C PHE A 152 4.03 -2.25 -14.02
N ALA A 153 4.39 -1.10 -13.48
CA ALA A 153 4.11 -0.75 -12.08
C ALA A 153 2.60 -0.70 -11.80
N TRP A 154 1.82 -0.13 -12.72
CA TRP A 154 0.36 -0.08 -12.64
C TRP A 154 -0.27 -1.49 -12.61
N TRP A 155 0.06 -2.31 -13.62
CA TRP A 155 -0.48 -3.68 -13.69
C TRP A 155 0.00 -4.54 -12.54
N PHE A 156 1.25 -4.39 -12.14
CA PHE A 156 1.81 -5.14 -11.03
C PHE A 156 1.13 -4.76 -9.71
N HIS A 157 0.85 -3.47 -9.49
CA HIS A 157 0.19 -3.00 -8.29
C HIS A 157 -1.24 -3.54 -8.21
N ILE A 158 -2.07 -3.36 -9.25
CA ILE A 158 -3.47 -3.81 -9.23
C ILE A 158 -3.58 -5.35 -9.19
N ALA A 159 -2.82 -6.06 -10.01
CA ALA A 159 -2.81 -7.52 -10.00
C ALA A 159 -2.29 -8.06 -8.67
N GLY A 160 -1.27 -7.42 -8.10
CA GLY A 160 -0.72 -7.74 -6.78
C GLY A 160 -1.74 -7.57 -5.66
N ILE A 161 -2.50 -6.47 -5.67
CA ILE A 161 -3.59 -6.24 -4.69
C ILE A 161 -4.67 -7.32 -4.83
N LEU A 162 -5.11 -7.64 -6.04
CA LEU A 162 -6.13 -8.68 -6.26
C LEU A 162 -5.64 -10.06 -5.81
N ALA A 163 -4.40 -10.41 -6.15
CA ALA A 163 -3.79 -11.65 -5.69
C ALA A 163 -3.64 -11.68 -4.15
N PHE A 164 -3.25 -10.56 -3.56
CA PHE A 164 -3.15 -10.41 -2.12
C PHE A 164 -4.51 -10.51 -1.43
N ALA A 165 -5.57 -9.93 -1.99
CA ALA A 165 -6.93 -10.05 -1.48
C ALA A 165 -7.40 -11.52 -1.42
N VAL A 166 -7.06 -12.32 -2.42
CA VAL A 166 -7.31 -13.77 -2.40
C VAL A 166 -6.45 -14.44 -1.32
N TYR A 167 -5.16 -14.10 -1.25
CA TYR A 167 -4.24 -14.67 -0.25
C TYR A 167 -4.68 -14.39 1.18
N VAL A 168 -5.17 -13.18 1.48
CA VAL A 168 -5.63 -12.75 2.82
C VAL A 168 -6.68 -13.70 3.39
N THR A 169 -7.55 -14.29 2.55
CA THR A 169 -8.60 -15.22 3.02
C THR A 169 -8.05 -16.48 3.69
N TYR A 170 -6.81 -16.86 3.37
CA TYR A 170 -6.10 -18.04 3.92
C TYR A 170 -5.00 -17.66 4.91
N SER A 171 -4.78 -16.38 5.12
CA SER A 171 -3.72 -15.82 5.94
C SER A 171 -4.26 -15.32 7.28
N LYS A 172 -3.37 -15.21 8.26
CA LYS A 172 -3.69 -14.47 9.50
C LYS A 172 -4.02 -13.00 9.28
N HIS A 173 -3.71 -12.44 8.11
CA HIS A 173 -4.06 -11.07 7.75
C HIS A 173 -5.57 -10.85 7.61
N LEU A 174 -6.37 -11.91 7.52
CA LEU A 174 -7.84 -11.86 7.57
C LEU A 174 -8.38 -11.11 8.80
N HIS A 175 -7.56 -10.99 9.86
CA HIS A 175 -7.94 -10.24 11.05
C HIS A 175 -8.31 -8.78 10.77
N ILE A 176 -7.80 -8.20 9.67
CA ILE A 176 -8.11 -6.81 9.29
C ILE A 176 -9.62 -6.62 9.04
N PHE A 177 -10.27 -7.63 8.45
CA PHE A 177 -11.72 -7.64 8.22
C PHE A 177 -12.47 -8.11 9.47
N LEU A 178 -11.93 -9.10 10.17
CA LEU A 178 -12.59 -9.70 11.33
C LEU A 178 -12.51 -8.82 12.58
N ALA A 179 -11.62 -7.83 12.61
CA ALA A 179 -11.47 -6.92 13.76
C ALA A 179 -12.78 -6.18 14.10
N PHE A 180 -13.52 -5.72 13.08
CA PHE A 180 -14.78 -5.01 13.27
C PHE A 180 -15.86 -5.89 13.91
N PRO A 181 -16.26 -7.04 13.33
CA PRO A 181 -17.27 -7.89 13.95
C PRO A 181 -16.82 -8.43 15.31
N ASN A 182 -15.54 -8.79 15.46
CA ASN A 182 -15.03 -9.27 16.75
C ASN A 182 -15.09 -8.19 17.84
N THR A 183 -14.83 -6.95 17.49
CA THR A 183 -14.96 -5.84 18.44
C THR A 183 -16.42 -5.54 18.75
N TRP A 184 -17.28 -5.52 17.73
CA TRP A 184 -18.71 -5.26 17.88
C TRP A 184 -19.43 -6.28 18.76
N TYR A 185 -19.11 -7.56 18.55
CA TYR A 185 -19.70 -8.67 19.33
C TYR A 185 -18.87 -9.05 20.56
N SER A 186 -17.92 -8.22 20.96
CA SER A 186 -17.09 -8.52 22.15
C SER A 186 -17.93 -8.53 23.43
N ASN A 187 -17.61 -9.46 24.33
CA ASN A 187 -18.23 -9.51 25.65
C ASN A 187 -17.67 -8.37 26.50
N LEU A 188 -18.54 -7.43 26.91
CA LEU A 188 -18.20 -6.28 27.75
C LEU A 188 -18.34 -6.56 29.26
N LYS A 189 -18.74 -7.78 29.63
CA LYS A 189 -18.82 -8.18 31.06
C LYS A 189 -17.43 -8.24 31.70
N PRO A 190 -17.35 -8.18 33.04
CA PRO A 190 -16.09 -8.33 33.75
C PRO A 190 -15.34 -9.61 33.36
N LYS A 191 -14.01 -9.53 33.31
CA LYS A 191 -13.16 -10.67 32.98
C LYS A 191 -13.36 -11.79 34.00
N GLY A 192 -13.63 -13.01 33.55
CA GLY A 192 -13.88 -14.17 34.38
C GLY A 192 -15.35 -14.52 34.59
N GLU A 193 -16.28 -13.68 34.15
CA GLU A 193 -17.71 -14.02 34.12
C GLU A 193 -17.98 -14.82 32.82
N MET A 194 -18.14 -16.13 32.98
CA MET A 194 -18.53 -17.01 31.86
C MET A 194 -20.05 -16.98 31.70
N PRO A 195 -20.57 -16.97 30.45
CA PRO A 195 -22.01 -17.07 30.19
C PRO A 195 -22.55 -18.44 30.55
#